data_0cbaf31c495644c0a337077eab414c26
#
_entry.id   0cbaf31c495644c0a337077eab414c26
#
_cell.length_a   1.000
_cell.length_b   1.000
_cell.length_c   1.000
_cell.angle_alpha   90.00
_cell.angle_beta   90.00
_cell.angle_gamma   90.00
#
_symmetry.space_group_name_H-M   'P 1'
#
loop_
_entity.id
_entity.type
_entity.pdbx_description
1 polymer ?
#
loop_
_entity_poly.entity_id
_entity_poly.type
_entity_poly.pdbx_seq_one_letter_code
_entity_poly.pdbx_strand_id
1 'polypeptide(L)'
;MFQGMEYVYEVYKQKSFSKAAAKLYISQPSLSANVKRIEKKVGYPLFDRSTKPLELTECGKQYIHAVHQIMTATTEFETFINDFGELRTGSLHFGGSNFFSSWVLPPLLARFSAKYPDLEISLVEAKSRELVKLLQDSQIDFILDNKELDLKVFDRHQVGREDLVLVVPKNFAINRGLRDYQIPQKAIQDGSFRQEQYPAVDLALFQKEPFILLHSFNDTGNRARLLCQEYGFKPRIALELDQQLTAYNVAGSGLGIAFTGELLIGRATPDPNLVYYKLAGENITRNLYFYWKKGRYLTQAMQVFMDTIVRHTHF
;
A
#
# COMPACT_ATOMS: atom_id res chain seq x y z
N MET A 1 3.67 31.86 -13.89
CA MET A 1 3.74 31.28 -12.54
C MET A 1 4.47 29.94 -12.59
N PHE A 2 4.08 29.01 -13.47
CA PHE A 2 4.67 27.64 -13.52
C PHE A 2 5.89 27.48 -14.46
N GLN A 3 6.26 28.48 -15.23
CA GLN A 3 7.50 28.43 -16.01
C GLN A 3 8.71 28.35 -15.07
N GLY A 4 9.50 27.28 -15.17
CA GLY A 4 10.59 26.95 -14.25
C GLY A 4 10.14 26.21 -12.96
N MET A 5 8.96 25.61 -12.97
CA MET A 5 8.43 24.83 -11.82
C MET A 5 9.35 23.67 -11.45
N GLU A 6 10.12 23.15 -12.40
CA GLU A 6 11.10 22.09 -12.22
C GLU A 6 12.16 22.44 -11.16
N TYR A 7 12.53 23.72 -11.06
CA TYR A 7 13.47 24.18 -10.02
C TYR A 7 12.87 24.06 -8.62
N VAL A 8 11.63 24.49 -8.45
CA VAL A 8 10.92 24.39 -7.16
C VAL A 8 10.69 22.93 -6.80
N TYR A 9 10.29 22.12 -7.78
CA TYR A 9 10.03 20.70 -7.59
C TYR A 9 11.29 19.93 -7.17
N GLU A 10 12.44 20.18 -7.80
CA GLU A 10 13.67 19.50 -7.43
C GLU A 10 14.17 19.93 -6.03
N VAL A 11 14.03 21.21 -5.66
CA VAL A 11 14.31 21.66 -4.27
C VAL A 11 13.43 20.95 -3.26
N TYR A 12 12.14 20.77 -3.56
CA TYR A 12 11.21 20.02 -2.73
C TYR A 12 11.65 18.56 -2.54
N LYS A 13 12.01 17.87 -3.63
CA LYS A 13 12.49 16.47 -3.59
C LYS A 13 13.75 16.29 -2.76
N GLN A 14 14.73 17.17 -2.97
CA GLN A 14 16.03 17.08 -2.30
C GLN A 14 16.04 17.65 -0.88
N LYS A 15 15.02 18.41 -0.49
CA LYS A 15 14.94 19.17 0.77
C LYS A 15 16.20 20.01 1.02
N SER A 16 16.86 20.44 -0.05
CA SER A 16 18.14 21.15 -0.01
C SER A 16 18.42 21.85 -1.34
N PHE A 17 18.67 23.16 -1.30
CA PHE A 17 19.06 23.93 -2.49
C PHE A 17 20.38 23.45 -3.11
N SER A 18 21.37 23.08 -2.30
CA SER A 18 22.67 22.63 -2.79
C SER A 18 22.57 21.27 -3.51
N LYS A 19 21.83 20.30 -2.92
CA LYS A 19 21.60 19.00 -3.56
C LYS A 19 20.77 19.12 -4.84
N ALA A 20 19.74 19.95 -4.82
CA ALA A 20 18.91 20.21 -6.00
C ALA A 20 19.71 20.87 -7.13
N ALA A 21 20.56 21.85 -6.81
CA ALA A 21 21.42 22.50 -7.80
C ALA A 21 22.40 21.52 -8.45
N ALA A 22 23.02 20.65 -7.64
CA ALA A 22 23.88 19.59 -8.15
C ALA A 22 23.13 18.62 -9.08
N LYS A 23 21.89 18.23 -8.71
CA LYS A 23 21.04 17.36 -9.53
C LYS A 23 20.62 17.97 -10.85
N LEU A 24 20.43 19.30 -10.87
CA LEU A 24 20.05 20.07 -12.06
C LEU A 24 21.26 20.57 -12.89
N TYR A 25 22.46 20.21 -12.45
CA TYR A 25 23.71 20.66 -13.11
C TYR A 25 23.84 22.18 -13.23
N ILE A 26 23.36 22.94 -12.24
CA ILE A 26 23.46 24.40 -12.17
C ILE A 26 24.10 24.86 -10.85
N SER A 27 24.53 26.12 -10.78
CA SER A 27 25.03 26.68 -9.53
C SER A 27 23.89 26.92 -8.52
N GLN A 28 24.16 26.72 -7.22
CA GLN A 28 23.19 26.99 -6.15
C GLN A 28 22.68 28.46 -6.17
N PRO A 29 23.52 29.51 -6.42
CA PRO A 29 23.01 30.88 -6.59
C PRO A 29 22.00 31.01 -7.73
N SER A 30 22.26 30.36 -8.87
CA SER A 30 21.35 30.36 -10.01
C SER A 30 20.00 29.70 -9.67
N LEU A 31 20.02 28.52 -9.00
CA LEU A 31 18.80 27.87 -8.55
C LEU A 31 18.03 28.76 -7.59
N SER A 32 18.71 29.34 -6.59
CA SER A 32 18.09 30.26 -5.62
C SER A 32 17.44 31.45 -6.26
N ALA A 33 18.09 32.04 -7.27
CA ALA A 33 17.56 33.18 -8.04
C ALA A 33 16.29 32.77 -8.84
N ASN A 34 16.30 31.60 -9.48
CA ASN A 34 15.14 31.08 -10.20
C ASN A 34 13.95 30.83 -9.26
N VAL A 35 14.17 30.19 -8.11
CA VAL A 35 13.12 29.97 -7.12
C VAL A 35 12.59 31.29 -6.58
N LYS A 36 13.44 32.26 -6.22
CA LYS A 36 13.03 33.61 -5.79
C LYS A 36 12.17 34.31 -6.84
N ARG A 37 12.53 34.18 -8.14
CA ARG A 37 11.73 34.74 -9.23
C ARG A 37 10.34 34.15 -9.31
N ILE A 38 10.20 32.85 -9.03
CA ILE A 38 8.90 32.16 -8.97
C ILE A 38 8.14 32.64 -7.73
N GLU A 39 8.75 32.65 -6.54
CA GLU A 39 8.17 33.17 -5.31
C GLU A 39 7.63 34.59 -5.48
N LYS A 40 8.39 35.46 -6.17
CA LYS A 40 7.96 36.83 -6.51
C LYS A 40 6.72 36.84 -7.41
N LYS A 41 6.62 35.93 -8.39
CA LYS A 41 5.43 35.81 -9.26
C LYS A 41 4.21 35.24 -8.53
N VAL A 42 4.44 34.37 -7.54
CA VAL A 42 3.41 33.80 -6.67
C VAL A 42 2.95 34.81 -5.63
N GLY A 43 3.83 35.70 -5.18
CA GLY A 43 3.59 36.69 -4.15
C GLY A 43 3.90 36.23 -2.73
N TYR A 44 4.25 34.94 -2.55
CA TYR A 44 4.52 34.34 -1.26
C TYR A 44 5.75 33.40 -1.33
N PRO A 45 6.50 33.24 -0.21
CA PRO A 45 7.56 32.25 -0.13
C PRO A 45 6.98 30.84 -0.23
N LEU A 46 7.66 29.97 -0.98
CA LEU A 46 7.27 28.56 -1.13
C LEU A 46 8.02 27.66 -0.13
N PHE A 47 9.20 28.09 0.33
CA PHE A 47 10.02 27.35 1.28
C PHE A 47 10.23 28.12 2.57
N ASP A 48 10.13 27.40 3.69
CA ASP A 48 10.61 27.90 4.99
C ASP A 48 12.11 27.65 5.09
N ARG A 49 12.89 28.73 4.96
CA ARG A 49 14.36 28.67 4.99
C ARG A 49 14.96 28.61 6.40
N SER A 50 14.11 28.73 7.43
CA SER A 50 14.54 28.66 8.84
C SER A 50 14.66 27.21 9.32
N THR A 51 14.04 26.25 8.62
CA THR A 51 13.99 24.83 9.01
C THR A 51 15.14 24.01 8.42
N LYS A 52 15.56 22.98 9.14
CA LYS A 52 16.49 21.95 8.67
C LYS A 52 15.96 20.59 9.11
N PRO A 53 15.59 19.72 8.17
CA PRO A 53 15.61 19.89 6.71
C PRO A 53 14.67 20.99 6.21
N LEU A 54 14.92 21.51 5.01
CA LEU A 54 14.11 22.54 4.37
C LEU A 54 12.68 22.06 4.17
N GLU A 55 11.71 22.87 4.61
CA GLU A 55 10.28 22.55 4.53
C GLU A 55 9.53 23.50 3.62
N LEU A 56 8.34 23.07 3.18
CA LEU A 56 7.40 23.90 2.43
C LEU A 56 6.56 24.77 3.36
N THR A 57 6.32 26.00 2.96
CA THR A 57 5.24 26.83 3.54
C THR A 57 3.86 26.26 3.13
N GLU A 58 2.76 26.76 3.72
CA GLU A 58 1.42 26.36 3.27
C GLU A 58 1.20 26.72 1.80
N CYS A 59 1.67 27.89 1.34
CA CYS A 59 1.65 28.26 -0.08
C CYS A 59 2.51 27.31 -0.91
N GLY A 60 3.67 26.90 -0.40
CA GLY A 60 4.55 25.91 -1.05
C GLY A 60 3.88 24.55 -1.23
N LYS A 61 3.13 24.06 -0.24
CA LYS A 61 2.37 22.82 -0.35
C LYS A 61 1.34 22.88 -1.47
N GLN A 62 0.58 23.95 -1.55
CA GLN A 62 -0.40 24.17 -2.62
C GLN A 62 0.26 24.33 -3.99
N TYR A 63 1.40 25.02 -4.06
CA TYR A 63 2.18 25.14 -5.29
C TYR A 63 2.67 23.79 -5.79
N ILE A 64 3.26 22.97 -4.92
CA ILE A 64 3.70 21.61 -5.27
C ILE A 64 2.53 20.73 -5.71
N HIS A 65 1.37 20.82 -5.03
CA HIS A 65 0.17 20.12 -5.48
C HIS A 65 -0.22 20.51 -6.92
N ALA A 66 -0.23 21.79 -7.24
CA ALA A 66 -0.52 22.26 -8.61
C ALA A 66 0.57 21.84 -9.61
N VAL A 67 1.85 21.83 -9.22
CA VAL A 67 2.95 21.30 -10.05
C VAL A 67 2.73 19.82 -10.38
N HIS A 68 2.36 19.01 -9.42
CA HIS A 68 2.03 17.60 -9.66
C HIS A 68 0.89 17.45 -10.69
N GLN A 69 -0.18 18.25 -10.57
CA GLN A 69 -1.29 18.21 -11.52
C GLN A 69 -0.85 18.55 -12.94
N ILE A 70 0.00 19.57 -13.10
CA ILE A 70 0.54 19.97 -14.42
C ILE A 70 1.44 18.87 -15.00
N MET A 71 2.35 18.32 -14.19
CA MET A 71 3.23 17.22 -14.62
C MET A 71 2.41 16.01 -15.05
N THR A 72 1.38 15.65 -14.29
CA THR A 72 0.46 14.57 -14.63
C THR A 72 -0.22 14.82 -15.97
N ALA A 73 -0.82 15.99 -16.15
CA ALA A 73 -1.49 16.33 -17.42
C ALA A 73 -0.53 16.31 -18.62
N THR A 74 0.72 16.75 -18.42
CA THR A 74 1.76 16.69 -19.47
C THR A 74 2.10 15.24 -19.81
N THR A 75 2.35 14.40 -18.79
CA THR A 75 2.66 12.98 -18.99
C THR A 75 1.48 12.23 -19.62
N GLU A 76 0.24 12.52 -19.19
CA GLU A 76 -0.97 11.94 -19.80
C GLU A 76 -1.08 12.29 -21.28
N PHE A 77 -0.78 13.53 -21.66
CA PHE A 77 -0.79 13.96 -23.06
C PHE A 77 0.33 13.34 -23.89
N GLU A 78 1.56 13.28 -23.36
CA GLU A 78 2.69 12.60 -24.00
C GLU A 78 2.38 11.10 -24.19
N THR A 79 1.77 10.46 -23.21
CA THR A 79 1.37 9.05 -23.30
C THR A 79 0.23 8.88 -24.33
N PHE A 80 -0.75 9.79 -24.35
CA PHE A 80 -1.80 9.78 -25.37
C PHE A 80 -1.22 9.87 -26.78
N ILE A 81 -0.22 10.74 -27.01
CA ILE A 81 0.47 10.82 -28.31
C ILE A 81 1.20 9.50 -28.64
N ASN A 82 1.87 8.92 -27.66
CA ASN A 82 2.61 7.66 -27.82
C ASN A 82 1.67 6.47 -28.05
N ASP A 83 0.45 6.51 -27.50
CA ASP A 83 -0.59 5.47 -27.71
C ASP A 83 -1.11 5.43 -29.17
N PHE A 84 -0.83 6.45 -30.02
CA PHE A 84 -1.10 6.37 -31.47
C PHE A 84 -0.19 5.38 -32.21
N GLY A 85 0.89 4.92 -31.59
CA GLY A 85 1.72 3.82 -32.07
C GLY A 85 1.51 2.57 -31.25
N GLU A 86 1.47 1.38 -31.88
CA GLU A 86 1.37 0.07 -31.17
C GLU A 86 2.19 0.10 -29.88
N LEU A 87 1.66 -0.42 -28.75
CA LEU A 87 2.17 -0.57 -27.36
C LEU A 87 3.70 -0.81 -27.19
N ARG A 88 4.51 0.00 -27.86
CA ARG A 88 5.97 -0.16 -27.88
C ARG A 88 6.71 0.66 -26.85
N THR A 89 6.06 1.68 -26.26
CA THR A 89 6.70 2.53 -25.25
C THR A 89 5.66 3.01 -24.23
N GLY A 90 6.03 3.11 -23.00
CA GLY A 90 5.18 3.61 -21.92
C GLY A 90 5.67 3.15 -20.55
N SER A 91 5.09 3.70 -19.51
CA SER A 91 5.41 3.30 -18.13
C SER A 91 4.15 2.96 -17.35
N LEU A 92 4.27 2.02 -16.42
CA LEU A 92 3.27 1.69 -15.42
C LEU A 92 3.89 1.72 -14.03
N HIS A 93 3.28 2.49 -13.13
CA HIS A 93 3.76 2.69 -11.78
C HIS A 93 2.78 2.08 -10.80
N PHE A 94 3.24 1.08 -10.05
CA PHE A 94 2.43 0.34 -9.09
C PHE A 94 2.80 0.72 -7.67
N GLY A 95 1.83 0.63 -6.77
CA GLY A 95 2.05 0.76 -5.34
C GLY A 95 1.43 -0.39 -4.56
N GLY A 96 2.10 -0.79 -3.49
CA GLY A 96 1.60 -1.80 -2.58
C GLY A 96 2.22 -1.67 -1.19
N SER A 97 1.50 -2.20 -0.17
CA SER A 97 2.10 -2.38 1.15
C SER A 97 3.21 -3.43 1.07
N ASN A 98 4.03 -3.53 2.12
CA ASN A 98 5.15 -4.48 2.18
C ASN A 98 4.77 -5.90 1.72
N PHE A 99 3.65 -6.44 2.22
CA PHE A 99 3.19 -7.77 1.83
C PHE A 99 2.82 -7.84 0.34
N PHE A 100 2.03 -6.89 -0.18
CA PHE A 100 1.63 -6.89 -1.58
C PHE A 100 2.82 -6.69 -2.53
N SER A 101 3.75 -5.80 -2.17
CA SER A 101 4.95 -5.51 -2.97
C SER A 101 5.97 -6.65 -2.96
N SER A 102 6.04 -7.44 -1.88
CA SER A 102 7.00 -8.55 -1.77
C SER A 102 6.47 -9.86 -2.35
N TRP A 103 5.16 -10.12 -2.28
CA TRP A 103 4.62 -11.47 -2.50
C TRP A 103 3.51 -11.56 -3.55
N VAL A 104 2.72 -10.51 -3.75
CA VAL A 104 1.53 -10.56 -4.62
C VAL A 104 1.78 -9.88 -5.96
N LEU A 105 2.30 -8.66 -5.96
CA LEU A 105 2.58 -7.90 -7.18
C LEU A 105 3.71 -8.50 -8.02
N PRO A 106 4.87 -8.96 -7.48
CA PRO A 106 5.99 -9.38 -8.30
C PRO A 106 5.68 -10.51 -9.30
N PRO A 107 4.99 -11.61 -8.94
CA PRO A 107 4.63 -12.64 -9.92
C PRO A 107 3.70 -12.15 -11.03
N LEU A 108 2.80 -11.22 -10.70
CA LEU A 108 1.88 -10.61 -11.66
C LEU A 108 2.63 -9.69 -12.62
N LEU A 109 3.47 -8.80 -12.07
CA LEU A 109 4.26 -7.85 -12.85
C LEU A 109 5.30 -8.56 -13.73
N ALA A 110 5.92 -9.64 -13.25
CA ALA A 110 6.87 -10.43 -14.04
C ALA A 110 6.20 -11.06 -15.27
N ARG A 111 4.99 -11.63 -15.11
CA ARG A 111 4.21 -12.16 -16.23
C ARG A 111 3.80 -11.08 -17.21
N PHE A 112 3.42 -9.92 -16.71
CA PHE A 112 3.05 -8.78 -17.53
C PHE A 112 4.25 -8.22 -18.30
N SER A 113 5.38 -8.00 -17.64
CA SER A 113 6.62 -7.54 -18.26
C SER A 113 7.15 -8.52 -19.34
N ALA A 114 7.04 -9.82 -19.10
CA ALA A 114 7.44 -10.82 -20.10
C ALA A 114 6.61 -10.73 -21.39
N LYS A 115 5.35 -10.32 -21.27
CA LYS A 115 4.45 -10.16 -22.44
C LYS A 115 4.63 -8.80 -23.13
N TYR A 116 5.03 -7.78 -22.38
CA TYR A 116 5.21 -6.40 -22.84
C TYR A 116 6.59 -5.87 -22.41
N PRO A 117 7.68 -6.35 -23.05
CA PRO A 117 9.05 -6.08 -22.60
C PRO A 117 9.49 -4.61 -22.75
N ASP A 118 8.82 -3.86 -23.63
CA ASP A 118 9.15 -2.46 -23.91
C ASP A 118 8.45 -1.47 -22.95
N LEU A 119 7.58 -1.99 -22.05
CA LEU A 119 6.95 -1.18 -21.02
C LEU A 119 7.85 -1.07 -19.78
N GLU A 120 8.11 0.13 -19.34
CA GLU A 120 8.78 0.38 -18.07
C GLU A 120 7.82 0.14 -16.90
N ILE A 121 8.18 -0.76 -15.99
CA ILE A 121 7.37 -1.07 -14.80
C ILE A 121 8.14 -0.63 -13.55
N SER A 122 7.48 0.16 -12.71
CA SER A 122 8.01 0.53 -11.40
C SER A 122 7.06 0.09 -10.27
N LEU A 123 7.63 -0.23 -9.13
CA LEU A 123 6.90 -0.64 -7.93
C LEU A 123 7.36 0.19 -6.73
N VAL A 124 6.40 0.86 -6.09
CA VAL A 124 6.61 1.65 -4.87
C VAL A 124 6.05 0.89 -3.68
N GLU A 125 6.92 0.56 -2.72
CA GLU A 125 6.51 0.04 -1.42
C GLU A 125 6.34 1.19 -0.45
N ALA A 126 5.14 1.31 0.15
CA ALA A 126 4.87 2.30 1.18
C ALA A 126 3.67 1.88 2.06
N LYS A 127 3.37 2.68 3.10
CA LYS A 127 2.16 2.51 3.90
C LYS A 127 0.92 2.90 3.08
N SER A 128 -0.22 2.22 3.28
CA SER A 128 -1.46 2.51 2.54
C SER A 128 -1.82 4.00 2.48
N ARG A 129 -1.63 4.75 3.57
CA ARG A 129 -1.90 6.19 3.60
C ARG A 129 -1.03 6.99 2.62
N GLU A 130 0.22 6.63 2.50
CA GLU A 130 1.18 7.27 1.59
C GLU A 130 0.87 6.87 0.14
N LEU A 131 0.58 5.59 -0.11
CA LEU A 131 0.18 5.09 -1.42
C LEU A 131 -1.08 5.78 -1.94
N VAL A 132 -2.09 5.97 -1.10
CA VAL A 132 -3.31 6.71 -1.47
C VAL A 132 -3.00 8.13 -1.89
N LYS A 133 -2.06 8.80 -1.21
CA LYS A 133 -1.62 10.16 -1.58
C LYS A 133 -0.88 10.15 -2.93
N LEU A 134 0.04 9.21 -3.13
CA LEU A 134 0.77 9.07 -4.41
C LEU A 134 -0.19 8.81 -5.58
N LEU A 135 -1.22 7.97 -5.36
CA LEU A 135 -2.26 7.71 -6.34
C LEU A 135 -3.11 8.94 -6.64
N GLN A 136 -3.50 9.68 -5.60
CA GLN A 136 -4.28 10.93 -5.72
C GLN A 136 -3.49 12.01 -6.48
N ASP A 137 -2.18 12.09 -6.24
CA ASP A 137 -1.26 13.02 -6.90
C ASP A 137 -0.81 12.48 -8.28
N SER A 138 -1.34 11.33 -8.75
CA SER A 138 -1.02 10.66 -10.01
C SER A 138 0.47 10.34 -10.19
N GLN A 139 1.20 10.13 -9.08
CA GLN A 139 2.60 9.70 -9.08
C GLN A 139 2.75 8.19 -9.28
N ILE A 140 1.69 7.44 -9.03
CA ILE A 140 1.54 6.02 -9.36
C ILE A 140 0.20 5.80 -10.06
N ASP A 141 0.12 4.74 -10.86
CA ASP A 141 -1.03 4.45 -11.71
C ASP A 141 -2.03 3.55 -11.01
N PHE A 142 -1.54 2.56 -10.31
CA PHE A 142 -2.34 1.58 -9.59
C PHE A 142 -1.80 1.34 -8.18
N ILE A 143 -2.70 1.12 -7.24
CA ILE A 143 -2.36 0.50 -5.95
C ILE A 143 -3.17 -0.78 -5.76
N LEU A 144 -2.53 -1.80 -5.19
CA LEU A 144 -3.20 -2.98 -4.67
C LEU A 144 -3.40 -2.80 -3.17
N ASP A 145 -4.64 -2.75 -2.74
CA ASP A 145 -4.97 -2.60 -1.32
C ASP A 145 -6.27 -3.36 -0.98
N ASN A 146 -6.45 -3.70 0.28
CA ASN A 146 -7.66 -4.29 0.82
C ASN A 146 -8.52 -3.28 1.60
N LYS A 147 -8.04 -2.05 1.76
CA LYS A 147 -8.77 -0.97 2.39
C LYS A 147 -9.80 -0.38 1.42
N GLU A 148 -11.02 -0.15 1.90
CA GLU A 148 -12.03 0.59 1.14
C GLU A 148 -11.63 2.07 1.02
N LEU A 149 -11.45 2.54 -0.22
CA LEU A 149 -11.14 3.93 -0.53
C LEU A 149 -12.38 4.67 -1.03
N ASP A 150 -12.35 6.01 -0.97
CA ASP A 150 -13.46 6.86 -1.40
C ASP A 150 -13.68 6.77 -2.93
N LEU A 151 -14.80 6.19 -3.34
CA LEU A 151 -15.16 6.04 -4.75
C LEU A 151 -15.56 7.35 -5.44
N LYS A 152 -15.61 8.46 -4.72
CA LYS A 152 -15.68 9.80 -5.34
C LYS A 152 -14.36 10.21 -5.95
N VAL A 153 -13.24 9.70 -5.42
CA VAL A 153 -11.86 10.05 -5.80
C VAL A 153 -11.19 8.96 -6.63
N PHE A 154 -11.54 7.69 -6.37
CA PHE A 154 -10.89 6.53 -6.99
C PHE A 154 -11.90 5.62 -7.67
N ASP A 155 -11.49 5.05 -8.79
CA ASP A 155 -12.13 3.87 -9.35
C ASP A 155 -11.38 2.62 -8.90
N ARG A 156 -12.05 1.45 -8.98
CA ARG A 156 -11.46 0.20 -8.53
C ARG A 156 -11.93 -1.00 -9.35
N HIS A 157 -11.10 -2.03 -9.37
CA HIS A 157 -11.45 -3.36 -9.83
C HIS A 157 -11.14 -4.38 -8.75
N GLN A 158 -12.13 -5.22 -8.40
CA GLN A 158 -11.94 -6.29 -7.43
C GLN A 158 -11.17 -7.44 -8.08
N VAL A 159 -10.08 -7.85 -7.47
CA VAL A 159 -9.21 -8.93 -7.98
C VAL A 159 -9.20 -10.17 -7.09
N GLY A 160 -9.81 -10.10 -5.92
CA GLY A 160 -9.90 -11.23 -5.02
C GLY A 160 -10.55 -10.86 -3.69
N ARG A 161 -10.53 -11.82 -2.80
CA ARG A 161 -10.91 -11.65 -1.40
C ARG A 161 -10.01 -12.52 -0.52
N GLU A 162 -9.87 -12.14 0.72
CA GLU A 162 -9.15 -12.93 1.72
C GLU A 162 -9.87 -12.89 3.06
N ASP A 163 -9.65 -13.93 3.87
CA ASP A 163 -10.13 -13.99 5.24
C ASP A 163 -9.00 -13.71 6.22
N LEU A 164 -9.34 -13.04 7.33
CA LEU A 164 -8.43 -12.89 8.46
C LEU A 164 -8.38 -14.19 9.26
N VAL A 165 -7.17 -14.58 9.63
CA VAL A 165 -6.85 -15.75 10.45
C VAL A 165 -6.17 -15.25 11.73
N LEU A 166 -6.47 -15.89 12.86
CA LEU A 166 -5.79 -15.61 14.11
C LEU A 166 -4.49 -16.41 14.16
N VAL A 167 -3.39 -15.73 14.39
CA VAL A 167 -2.03 -16.27 14.46
C VAL A 167 -1.57 -16.21 15.90
N VAL A 168 -1.36 -17.38 16.51
CA VAL A 168 -1.08 -17.52 17.95
C VAL A 168 0.28 -18.17 18.16
N PRO A 169 1.14 -17.62 19.04
CA PRO A 169 2.38 -18.29 19.41
C PRO A 169 2.13 -19.69 20.00
N LYS A 170 2.85 -20.68 19.49
CA LYS A 170 2.66 -22.10 19.88
C LYS A 170 2.86 -22.36 21.38
N ASN A 171 3.73 -21.58 22.02
CA ASN A 171 4.03 -21.71 23.44
C ASN A 171 2.92 -21.17 24.38
N PHE A 172 1.88 -20.52 23.84
CA PHE A 172 0.77 -20.02 24.65
C PHE A 172 -0.06 -21.18 25.22
N ALA A 173 -0.31 -21.14 26.54
CA ALA A 173 -0.98 -22.23 27.27
C ALA A 173 -2.38 -22.52 26.74
N ILE A 174 -3.08 -21.51 26.24
CA ILE A 174 -4.43 -21.63 25.69
C ILE A 174 -4.54 -22.64 24.54
N ASN A 175 -3.47 -22.82 23.76
CA ASN A 175 -3.44 -23.76 22.64
C ASN A 175 -3.71 -25.21 23.04
N ARG A 176 -3.45 -25.59 24.32
CA ARG A 176 -3.66 -26.97 24.82
C ARG A 176 -5.11 -27.35 24.82
N GLY A 177 -6.02 -26.41 25.12
CA GLY A 177 -7.47 -26.64 25.17
C GLY A 177 -8.17 -26.48 23.80
N LEU A 178 -7.46 -26.03 22.76
CA LEU A 178 -8.04 -25.63 21.48
C LEU A 178 -7.51 -26.43 20.29
N ARG A 179 -7.02 -27.65 20.51
CA ARG A 179 -6.40 -28.48 19.46
C ARG A 179 -7.34 -28.77 18.29
N ASP A 180 -8.62 -28.98 18.54
CA ASP A 180 -9.62 -29.26 17.51
C ASP A 180 -9.97 -28.06 16.62
N TYR A 181 -9.58 -26.86 17.04
CA TYR A 181 -9.76 -25.62 16.29
C TYR A 181 -8.52 -25.19 15.49
N GLN A 182 -7.39 -25.89 15.67
CA GLN A 182 -6.13 -25.54 15.02
C GLN A 182 -6.17 -25.88 13.53
N ILE A 183 -5.72 -24.94 12.71
CA ILE A 183 -5.70 -25.10 11.26
C ILE A 183 -4.26 -25.37 10.81
N PRO A 184 -3.99 -26.45 10.06
CA PRO A 184 -2.71 -26.63 9.40
C PRO A 184 -2.46 -25.52 8.37
N GLN A 185 -1.25 -25.00 8.27
CA GLN A 185 -0.91 -23.99 7.27
C GLN A 185 -1.27 -24.46 5.84
N LYS A 186 -1.10 -25.74 5.54
CA LYS A 186 -1.49 -26.32 4.26
C LYS A 186 -2.96 -26.11 3.93
N ALA A 187 -3.85 -26.23 4.92
CA ALA A 187 -5.27 -25.96 4.71
C ALA A 187 -5.58 -24.49 4.44
N ILE A 188 -4.73 -23.58 4.92
CA ILE A 188 -4.81 -22.15 4.59
C ILE A 188 -4.31 -21.93 3.15
N GLN A 189 -3.22 -22.60 2.76
CA GLN A 189 -2.63 -22.49 1.43
C GLN A 189 -3.55 -22.94 0.30
N ASP A 190 -4.29 -24.03 0.52
CA ASP A 190 -5.21 -24.60 -0.47
C ASP A 190 -6.66 -24.10 -0.30
N GLY A 191 -6.92 -23.23 0.69
CA GLY A 191 -8.25 -22.67 0.97
C GLY A 191 -9.23 -23.63 1.67
N SER A 192 -8.85 -24.88 1.96
CA SER A 192 -9.73 -25.89 2.57
C SER A 192 -10.11 -25.55 4.02
N PHE A 193 -9.38 -24.66 4.68
CA PHE A 193 -9.71 -24.18 6.04
C PHE A 193 -11.11 -23.52 6.13
N ARG A 194 -11.69 -23.11 5.00
CA ARG A 194 -13.04 -22.56 4.95
C ARG A 194 -14.13 -23.63 5.11
N GLN A 195 -13.78 -24.89 4.90
CA GLN A 195 -14.72 -26.01 5.02
C GLN A 195 -15.17 -26.21 6.48
N GLU A 196 -16.28 -26.92 6.67
CA GLU A 196 -16.91 -27.16 7.98
C GLU A 196 -16.03 -27.99 8.94
N GLN A 197 -15.15 -28.82 8.39
CA GLN A 197 -14.20 -29.62 9.20
C GLN A 197 -13.24 -28.76 10.03
N TYR A 198 -13.08 -27.49 9.71
CA TYR A 198 -12.30 -26.54 10.50
C TYR A 198 -13.25 -25.55 11.17
N PRO A 199 -13.67 -25.82 12.43
CA PRO A 199 -14.56 -24.92 13.15
C PRO A 199 -13.86 -23.60 13.48
N ALA A 200 -14.64 -22.51 13.50
CA ALA A 200 -14.13 -21.22 13.96
C ALA A 200 -13.97 -21.25 15.49
N VAL A 201 -12.90 -20.66 15.99
CA VAL A 201 -12.66 -20.53 17.43
C VAL A 201 -13.43 -19.33 17.99
N ASP A 202 -13.89 -19.45 19.24
CA ASP A 202 -14.41 -18.29 19.98
C ASP A 202 -13.26 -17.34 20.35
N LEU A 203 -13.23 -16.17 19.73
CA LEU A 203 -12.18 -15.18 19.94
C LEU A 203 -12.15 -14.65 21.39
N ALA A 204 -13.29 -14.70 22.12
CA ALA A 204 -13.36 -14.28 23.52
C ALA A 204 -12.45 -15.09 24.44
N LEU A 205 -12.12 -16.33 24.08
CA LEU A 205 -11.18 -17.17 24.84
C LEU A 205 -9.79 -16.53 24.96
N PHE A 206 -9.40 -15.74 23.98
CA PHE A 206 -8.08 -15.09 23.92
C PHE A 206 -8.03 -13.70 24.61
N GLN A 207 -9.11 -13.23 25.23
CA GLN A 207 -9.24 -11.88 25.81
C GLN A 207 -8.14 -11.50 26.81
N LYS A 208 -7.54 -12.50 27.50
CA LYS A 208 -6.47 -12.29 28.49
C LYS A 208 -5.06 -12.30 27.88
N GLU A 209 -4.94 -12.76 26.66
CA GLU A 209 -3.65 -12.88 25.99
C GLU A 209 -3.16 -11.53 25.45
N PRO A 210 -1.84 -11.33 25.23
CA PRO A 210 -1.32 -10.15 24.60
C PRO A 210 -1.55 -10.18 23.08
N PHE A 211 -1.93 -9.04 22.50
CA PHE A 211 -2.14 -8.88 21.07
C PHE A 211 -1.09 -7.97 20.43
N ILE A 212 -0.68 -8.32 19.23
CA ILE A 212 0.09 -7.49 18.31
C ILE A 212 -0.88 -7.00 17.26
N LEU A 213 -1.22 -5.72 17.27
CA LEU A 213 -2.18 -5.14 16.34
C LEU A 213 -1.49 -4.20 15.37
N LEU A 214 -2.10 -4.03 14.22
CA LEU A 214 -1.75 -2.92 13.36
C LEU A 214 -2.49 -1.65 13.82
N HIS A 215 -1.93 -0.49 13.47
CA HIS A 215 -2.60 0.79 13.74
C HIS A 215 -4.01 0.82 13.15
N SER A 216 -4.94 1.54 13.78
CA SER A 216 -6.36 1.59 13.41
C SER A 216 -6.63 2.18 12.02
N PHE A 217 -5.71 2.95 11.47
CA PHE A 217 -5.80 3.43 10.09
C PHE A 217 -5.52 2.34 9.03
N ASN A 218 -4.92 1.21 9.43
CA ASN A 218 -4.73 0.04 8.59
C ASN A 218 -6.00 -0.84 8.65
N ASP A 219 -6.40 -1.42 7.52
CA ASP A 219 -7.62 -2.23 7.45
C ASP A 219 -7.58 -3.42 8.40
N THR A 220 -6.48 -4.18 8.43
CA THR A 220 -6.30 -5.32 9.38
C THR A 220 -6.40 -4.85 10.83
N GLY A 221 -5.79 -3.73 11.18
CA GLY A 221 -5.81 -3.18 12.53
C GLY A 221 -7.21 -2.71 12.96
N ASN A 222 -7.96 -2.12 12.04
CA ASN A 222 -9.35 -1.72 12.28
C ASN A 222 -10.25 -2.94 12.46
N ARG A 223 -10.20 -3.90 11.55
CA ARG A 223 -11.00 -5.15 11.61
C ARG A 223 -10.70 -5.98 12.85
N ALA A 224 -9.44 -6.10 13.25
CA ALA A 224 -9.05 -6.79 14.48
C ALA A 224 -9.73 -6.20 15.72
N ARG A 225 -9.82 -4.86 15.80
CA ARG A 225 -10.51 -4.19 16.91
C ARG A 225 -12.01 -4.37 16.87
N LEU A 226 -12.61 -4.30 15.68
CA LEU A 226 -14.05 -4.57 15.50
C LEU A 226 -14.39 -6.02 15.86
N LEU A 227 -13.59 -7.00 15.43
CA LEU A 227 -13.76 -8.40 15.82
C LEU A 227 -13.67 -8.58 17.33
N CYS A 228 -12.67 -8.01 18.00
CA CYS A 228 -12.59 -8.08 19.46
C CYS A 228 -13.84 -7.46 20.14
N GLN A 229 -14.35 -6.35 19.58
CA GLN A 229 -15.57 -5.71 20.08
C GLN A 229 -16.82 -6.56 19.83
N GLU A 230 -16.97 -7.22 18.69
CA GLU A 230 -18.04 -8.18 18.39
C GLU A 230 -18.07 -9.33 19.41
N TYR A 231 -16.90 -9.76 19.87
CA TYR A 231 -16.73 -10.79 20.92
C TYR A 231 -16.72 -10.23 22.35
N GLY A 232 -17.10 -8.96 22.55
CA GLY A 232 -17.35 -8.35 23.85
C GLY A 232 -16.11 -7.95 24.65
N PHE A 233 -14.93 -7.82 24.05
CA PHE A 233 -13.73 -7.44 24.77
C PHE A 233 -12.87 -6.41 24.04
N LYS A 234 -11.99 -5.75 24.81
CA LYS A 234 -10.91 -4.89 24.29
C LYS A 234 -9.59 -5.64 24.38
N PRO A 235 -8.84 -5.75 23.27
CA PRO A 235 -7.57 -6.49 23.26
C PRO A 235 -6.52 -5.78 24.12
N ARG A 236 -5.73 -6.55 24.87
CA ARG A 236 -4.54 -6.10 25.58
C ARG A 236 -3.40 -5.96 24.56
N ILE A 237 -3.15 -4.76 24.07
CA ILE A 237 -2.16 -4.49 23.03
C ILE A 237 -0.76 -4.51 23.64
N ALA A 238 0.07 -5.49 23.25
CA ALA A 238 1.48 -5.58 23.61
C ALA A 238 2.34 -4.75 22.66
N LEU A 239 2.04 -4.75 21.37
CA LEU A 239 2.72 -3.95 20.34
C LEU A 239 1.71 -3.45 19.31
N GLU A 240 1.97 -2.26 18.79
CA GLU A 240 1.23 -1.68 17.67
C GLU A 240 2.19 -1.40 16.52
N LEU A 241 1.88 -1.92 15.33
CA LEU A 241 2.78 -1.97 14.18
C LEU A 241 2.10 -1.42 12.91
N ASP A 242 2.90 -1.17 11.88
CA ASP A 242 2.42 -0.64 10.60
C ASP A 242 2.15 -1.74 9.56
N GLN A 243 2.91 -2.86 9.61
CA GLN A 243 2.95 -3.85 8.54
C GLN A 243 2.55 -5.24 9.04
N GLN A 244 1.70 -5.91 8.26
CA GLN A 244 1.16 -7.23 8.58
C GLN A 244 2.24 -8.32 8.65
N LEU A 245 3.21 -8.29 7.73
CA LEU A 245 4.33 -9.24 7.72
C LEU A 245 5.19 -9.11 8.98
N THR A 246 5.42 -7.87 9.44
CA THR A 246 6.15 -7.63 10.69
C THR A 246 5.38 -8.19 11.88
N ALA A 247 4.04 -7.96 11.95
CA ALA A 247 3.22 -8.49 13.03
C ALA A 247 3.21 -10.03 13.06
N TYR A 248 3.16 -10.68 11.90
CA TYR A 248 3.27 -12.13 11.75
C TYR A 248 4.60 -12.67 12.32
N ASN A 249 5.72 -12.08 11.92
CA ASN A 249 7.06 -12.50 12.39
C ASN A 249 7.24 -12.25 13.90
N VAL A 250 6.71 -11.14 14.42
CA VAL A 250 6.74 -10.84 15.87
C VAL A 250 5.87 -11.83 16.66
N ALA A 251 4.75 -12.29 16.09
CA ALA A 251 3.96 -13.37 16.71
C ALA A 251 4.78 -14.67 16.78
N GLY A 252 5.53 -15.03 15.71
CA GLY A 252 6.45 -16.18 15.71
C GLY A 252 7.52 -16.11 16.80
N SER A 253 7.89 -14.89 17.23
CA SER A 253 8.82 -14.68 18.35
C SER A 253 8.15 -14.86 19.75
N GLY A 254 6.85 -15.11 19.83
CA GLY A 254 6.15 -15.40 21.08
C GLY A 254 5.65 -14.18 21.86
N LEU A 255 5.65 -12.98 21.27
CA LEU A 255 5.29 -11.73 21.97
C LEU A 255 3.79 -11.48 22.07
N GLY A 256 2.97 -12.12 21.23
CA GLY A 256 1.52 -11.92 21.25
C GLY A 256 0.82 -12.51 20.04
N ILE A 257 -0.50 -12.43 20.06
CA ILE A 257 -1.40 -12.92 19.02
C ILE A 257 -1.55 -11.86 17.94
N ALA A 258 -1.49 -12.24 16.66
CA ALA A 258 -1.71 -11.36 15.54
C ALA A 258 -2.93 -11.76 14.70
N PHE A 259 -3.55 -10.78 14.03
CA PHE A 259 -4.51 -11.01 12.96
C PHE A 259 -3.79 -10.86 11.62
N THR A 260 -3.94 -11.86 10.76
CA THR A 260 -3.19 -11.90 9.49
C THR A 260 -4.11 -12.41 8.38
N GLY A 261 -4.00 -11.82 7.19
CA GLY A 261 -4.70 -12.35 6.02
C GLY A 261 -4.16 -13.72 5.61
N GLU A 262 -5.05 -14.60 5.18
CA GLU A 262 -4.70 -15.95 4.72
C GLU A 262 -3.67 -15.94 3.58
N LEU A 263 -3.72 -14.93 2.70
CA LEU A 263 -2.79 -14.81 1.58
C LEU A 263 -1.33 -14.67 2.04
N LEU A 264 -1.10 -13.99 3.17
CA LEU A 264 0.24 -13.90 3.74
C LEU A 264 0.67 -15.26 4.32
N ILE A 265 -0.18 -15.89 5.11
CA ILE A 265 0.11 -17.20 5.73
C ILE A 265 0.36 -18.24 4.64
N GLY A 266 -0.46 -18.23 3.59
CA GLY A 266 -0.33 -19.16 2.46
C GLY A 266 1.00 -19.04 1.69
N ARG A 267 1.60 -17.86 1.68
CA ARG A 267 2.86 -17.58 0.99
C ARG A 267 4.09 -17.58 1.89
N ALA A 268 3.89 -17.39 3.20
CA ALA A 268 5.00 -17.40 4.17
C ALA A 268 5.60 -18.80 4.30
N THR A 269 6.91 -18.85 4.55
CA THR A 269 7.57 -20.08 4.98
C THR A 269 6.93 -20.57 6.27
N PRO A 270 6.63 -21.88 6.39
CA PRO A 270 6.06 -22.43 7.61
C PRO A 270 6.88 -22.09 8.85
N ASP A 271 6.22 -21.47 9.83
CA ASP A 271 6.85 -21.18 11.13
C ASP A 271 6.37 -22.20 12.16
N PRO A 272 7.26 -23.09 12.65
CA PRO A 272 6.90 -24.13 13.64
C PRO A 272 6.50 -23.55 14.99
N ASN A 273 6.72 -22.25 15.22
CA ASN A 273 6.36 -21.56 16.46
C ASN A 273 4.96 -20.97 16.44
N LEU A 274 4.22 -21.12 15.35
CA LEU A 274 2.88 -20.57 15.19
C LEU A 274 1.80 -21.64 15.11
N VAL A 275 0.62 -21.27 15.56
CA VAL A 275 -0.63 -22.00 15.43
C VAL A 275 -1.68 -21.06 14.86
N TYR A 276 -2.54 -21.57 13.98
CA TYR A 276 -3.54 -20.79 13.27
C TYR A 276 -4.94 -21.20 13.67
N TYR A 277 -5.86 -20.24 13.75
CA TYR A 277 -7.28 -20.47 14.06
C TYR A 277 -8.17 -19.72 13.09
N LYS A 278 -9.21 -20.40 12.62
CA LYS A 278 -10.30 -19.79 11.86
C LYS A 278 -11.14 -18.92 12.79
N LEU A 279 -11.51 -17.75 12.32
CA LEU A 279 -12.39 -16.81 13.00
C LEU A 279 -13.80 -16.87 12.41
N ALA A 280 -14.79 -16.40 13.18
CA ALA A 280 -16.15 -16.12 12.72
C ALA A 280 -16.49 -14.64 12.99
N GLY A 281 -17.42 -14.04 12.23
CA GLY A 281 -17.85 -12.65 12.38
C GLY A 281 -17.97 -11.91 11.05
N GLU A 282 -18.55 -10.72 11.10
CA GLU A 282 -18.80 -9.93 9.88
C GLU A 282 -17.54 -9.27 9.31
N ASN A 283 -16.53 -9.02 10.16
CA ASN A 283 -15.32 -8.30 9.80
C ASN A 283 -14.15 -9.19 9.37
N ILE A 284 -14.38 -10.49 9.09
CA ILE A 284 -13.32 -11.44 8.74
C ILE A 284 -12.93 -11.32 7.28
N THR A 285 -13.91 -11.37 6.38
CA THR A 285 -13.67 -11.35 4.95
C THR A 285 -13.48 -9.92 4.45
N ARG A 286 -12.51 -9.73 3.59
CA ARG A 286 -12.25 -8.46 2.91
C ARG A 286 -11.91 -8.69 1.45
N ASN A 287 -12.23 -7.71 0.61
CA ASN A 287 -11.91 -7.75 -0.80
C ASN A 287 -10.53 -7.13 -1.05
N LEU A 288 -9.90 -7.57 -2.13
CA LEU A 288 -8.70 -6.97 -2.68
C LEU A 288 -9.04 -6.21 -3.95
N TYR A 289 -8.54 -5.00 -4.05
CA TYR A 289 -8.80 -4.13 -5.18
C TYR A 289 -7.52 -3.56 -5.77
N PHE A 290 -7.47 -3.48 -7.10
CA PHE A 290 -6.67 -2.46 -7.75
C PHE A 290 -7.47 -1.17 -7.80
N TYR A 291 -6.84 -0.10 -7.33
CA TYR A 291 -7.38 1.26 -7.37
C TYR A 291 -6.58 2.12 -8.33
N TRP A 292 -7.27 3.02 -9.04
CA TRP A 292 -6.66 4.11 -9.81
C TRP A 292 -7.45 5.39 -9.59
N LYS A 293 -6.84 6.54 -9.94
CA LYS A 293 -7.49 7.85 -9.77
C LYS A 293 -8.66 7.98 -10.74
N LYS A 294 -9.81 8.38 -10.23
CA LYS A 294 -11.03 8.59 -11.01
C LYS A 294 -10.88 9.76 -11.97
N GLY A 295 -11.44 9.62 -13.19
CA GLY A 295 -11.39 10.66 -14.22
C GLY A 295 -10.02 10.87 -14.86
N ARG A 296 -9.02 10.05 -14.50
CA ARG A 296 -7.72 10.03 -15.19
C ARG A 296 -7.86 9.41 -16.57
N TYR A 297 -7.10 9.91 -17.53
CA TYR A 297 -6.92 9.21 -18.81
C TYR A 297 -6.29 7.82 -18.56
N LEU A 298 -7.00 6.78 -18.99
CA LEU A 298 -6.48 5.42 -18.92
C LEU A 298 -5.63 5.16 -20.16
N THR A 299 -4.33 5.07 -19.96
CA THR A 299 -3.39 4.76 -21.03
C THR A 299 -3.66 3.37 -21.61
N GLN A 300 -3.24 3.09 -22.82
CA GLN A 300 -3.36 1.77 -23.41
C GLN A 300 -2.66 0.70 -22.54
N ALA A 301 -1.50 1.03 -21.97
CA ALA A 301 -0.80 0.15 -21.03
C ALA A 301 -1.64 -0.15 -19.78
N MET A 302 -2.33 0.84 -19.21
CA MET A 302 -3.25 0.64 -18.08
C MET A 302 -4.44 -0.24 -18.46
N GLN A 303 -5.05 -0.02 -19.63
CA GLN A 303 -6.18 -0.82 -20.12
C GLN A 303 -5.78 -2.27 -20.33
N VAL A 304 -4.65 -2.51 -20.98
CA VAL A 304 -4.11 -3.86 -21.23
C VAL A 304 -3.73 -4.55 -19.91
N PHE A 305 -3.20 -3.82 -18.93
CA PHE A 305 -2.96 -4.37 -17.61
C PHE A 305 -4.27 -4.77 -16.92
N MET A 306 -5.28 -3.90 -16.94
CA MET A 306 -6.61 -4.21 -16.37
C MET A 306 -7.23 -5.43 -17.04
N ASP A 307 -7.20 -5.53 -18.38
CA ASP A 307 -7.69 -6.70 -19.10
C ASP A 307 -6.94 -7.99 -18.70
N THR A 308 -5.66 -7.87 -18.42
CA THR A 308 -4.82 -8.99 -17.98
C THR A 308 -5.22 -9.46 -16.58
N ILE A 309 -5.47 -8.55 -15.63
CA ILE A 309 -5.90 -8.92 -14.27
C ILE A 309 -7.32 -9.48 -14.25
N VAL A 310 -8.24 -8.94 -15.05
CA VAL A 310 -9.63 -9.46 -15.16
C VAL A 310 -9.65 -10.91 -15.62
N ARG A 311 -8.75 -11.28 -16.55
CA ARG A 311 -8.74 -12.63 -17.16
C ARG A 311 -7.96 -13.68 -16.36
N HIS A 312 -7.04 -13.28 -15.49
CA HIS A 312 -6.02 -14.19 -14.94
C HIS A 312 -5.80 -14.11 -13.43
N THR A 313 -6.52 -13.30 -12.70
CA THR A 313 -6.35 -13.19 -11.25
C THR A 313 -7.49 -13.87 -10.50
N HIS A 314 -7.21 -15.09 -10.04
CA HIS A 314 -7.80 -15.64 -8.83
C HIS A 314 -6.67 -15.65 -7.78
N PHE A 315 -6.71 -14.69 -6.85
CA PHE A 315 -5.87 -14.71 -5.65
C PHE A 315 -6.45 -15.67 -4.61
#